data_5e54cc7418cb8bb830726e6504416d97
#
_entry.id   5e54cc7418cb8bb830726e6504416d97
#
_cell.length_a   1.000
_cell.length_b   1.000
_cell.length_c   1.000
_cell.angle_alpha   90.00
_cell.angle_beta   90.00
_cell.angle_gamma   90.00
#
_symmetry.space_group_name_H-M   'P 1'
#
loop_
_entity.id
_entity.type
_entity.pdbx_description
1 polymer ?
#
loop_
_entity_poly.entity_id
_entity_poly.type
_entity_poly.pdbx_seq_one_letter_code
_entity_poly.pdbx_strand_id
1 'polypeptide(L)'
;MTRSPSTVAVIGAGPAGLMAAERLAQAGLRVVVHERMPSVARKFLMAGRGGLNLTHSEPFQPFLNRYDAAAQARIKGWLDAFSSADLIAWVERLGQPTFVGSSGRVFPKAMKASPLLRAWLTRLERLGVEIRTRSRWTGWRDGDLTFDTPDGQRIERPDAVILALGGASWAKLGSDAAWVPALEEAGAAVAPFRPSNVGFDVAWSPIFRDRFAGTPLKGVSLTHGDRTVRGEAMIAAYGIEGGGIYALSAGLREAVEHNGSTTLTLDLRPDLSVEALTQRLSKPRGKDSLSNWLRKTARLDAAAIALLREGGSLPAVPAELAARIKGVALTLTGVQGLSRAISSAGGVALDAVDERLMLQERPGVFAAGEMLDWEAPTGGYLLQAAFASGVVAAEGVRAWLAAR
;
A
#
# COMPACT_ATOMS: atom_id res chain seq x y z
N MET A 1 -1.56 -32.88 35.07
CA MET A 1 -0.96 -31.55 35.13
C MET A 1 -1.28 -30.85 33.83
N THR A 2 -2.11 -29.83 33.83
CA THR A 2 -2.39 -29.02 32.64
C THR A 2 -1.12 -28.23 32.31
N ARG A 3 -0.51 -28.53 31.16
CA ARG A 3 0.66 -27.79 30.67
C ARG A 3 0.26 -26.32 30.56
N SER A 4 1.06 -25.39 31.09
CA SER A 4 0.80 -23.97 30.93
C SER A 4 0.71 -23.64 29.41
N PRO A 5 -0.21 -22.77 28.99
CA PRO A 5 -0.35 -22.43 27.58
C PRO A 5 0.95 -21.84 27.03
N SER A 6 1.34 -22.29 25.84
CA SER A 6 2.54 -21.78 25.17
C SER A 6 2.42 -20.26 24.96
N THR A 7 3.54 -19.56 25.14
CA THR A 7 3.62 -18.12 24.99
C THR A 7 4.17 -17.72 23.64
N VAL A 8 3.46 -16.83 22.95
CA VAL A 8 3.88 -16.30 21.64
C VAL A 8 4.10 -14.80 21.74
N ALA A 9 5.27 -14.33 21.30
CA ALA A 9 5.53 -12.91 21.14
C ALA A 9 5.18 -12.49 19.70
N VAL A 10 4.40 -11.42 19.58
CA VAL A 10 4.12 -10.75 18.29
C VAL A 10 4.79 -9.37 18.34
N ILE A 11 5.70 -9.11 17.40
CA ILE A 11 6.49 -7.87 17.39
C ILE A 11 6.00 -6.98 16.25
N GLY A 12 5.34 -5.85 16.63
CA GLY A 12 4.66 -4.92 15.76
C GLY A 12 3.13 -5.05 15.85
N ALA A 13 2.47 -3.98 16.30
CA ALA A 13 1.02 -3.89 16.45
C ALA A 13 0.35 -3.21 15.24
N GLY A 14 0.78 -3.57 14.02
CA GLY A 14 0.13 -3.23 12.76
C GLY A 14 -0.96 -4.26 12.40
N PRO A 15 -1.61 -4.13 11.20
CA PRO A 15 -2.67 -5.04 10.76
C PRO A 15 -2.26 -6.51 10.78
N ALA A 16 -1.07 -6.87 10.29
CA ALA A 16 -0.59 -8.24 10.28
C ALA A 16 -0.39 -8.80 11.69
N GLY A 17 0.31 -8.04 12.57
CA GLY A 17 0.59 -8.49 13.93
C GLY A 17 -0.66 -8.61 14.79
N LEU A 18 -1.58 -7.64 14.74
CA LEU A 18 -2.83 -7.71 15.49
C LEU A 18 -3.75 -8.85 15.00
N MET A 19 -3.77 -9.12 13.68
CA MET A 19 -4.53 -10.26 13.13
C MET A 19 -3.92 -11.58 13.60
N ALA A 20 -2.60 -11.72 13.54
CA ALA A 20 -1.92 -12.90 14.06
C ALA A 20 -2.20 -13.10 15.55
N ALA A 21 -2.12 -12.03 16.34
CA ALA A 21 -2.41 -12.07 17.78
C ALA A 21 -3.85 -12.54 18.08
N GLU A 22 -4.85 -12.04 17.32
CA GLU A 22 -6.24 -12.49 17.44
C GLU A 22 -6.36 -13.99 17.17
N ARG A 23 -5.78 -14.48 16.06
CA ARG A 23 -5.85 -15.90 15.66
C ARG A 23 -5.20 -16.82 16.68
N LEU A 24 -4.05 -16.43 17.22
CA LEU A 24 -3.33 -17.19 18.24
C LEU A 24 -4.09 -17.24 19.57
N ALA A 25 -4.63 -16.10 20.01
CA ALA A 25 -5.41 -16.02 21.26
C ALA A 25 -6.73 -16.82 21.15
N GLN A 26 -7.40 -16.79 19.98
CA GLN A 26 -8.57 -17.65 19.71
C GLN A 26 -8.24 -19.14 19.78
N ALA A 27 -7.00 -19.52 19.49
CA ALA A 27 -6.51 -20.89 19.60
C ALA A 27 -6.07 -21.26 21.03
N GLY A 28 -6.26 -20.38 22.03
CA GLY A 28 -5.94 -20.63 23.44
C GLY A 28 -4.47 -20.42 23.81
N LEU A 29 -3.68 -19.79 22.95
CA LEU A 29 -2.28 -19.46 23.24
C LEU A 29 -2.18 -18.16 24.05
N ARG A 30 -1.16 -18.06 24.91
CA ARG A 30 -0.82 -16.80 25.57
C ARG A 30 -0.08 -15.89 24.60
N VAL A 31 -0.63 -14.71 24.30
CA VAL A 31 -0.07 -13.79 23.30
C VAL A 31 0.33 -12.47 23.95
N VAL A 32 1.57 -12.06 23.69
CA VAL A 32 2.10 -10.74 24.08
C VAL A 32 2.49 -10.00 22.79
N VAL A 33 1.88 -8.83 22.57
CA VAL A 33 2.18 -7.95 21.43
C VAL A 33 3.10 -6.84 21.88
N HIS A 34 4.26 -6.69 21.26
CA HIS A 34 5.21 -5.61 21.51
C HIS A 34 5.11 -4.56 20.41
N GLU A 35 4.91 -3.31 20.79
CA GLU A 35 4.84 -2.15 19.90
C GLU A 35 5.82 -1.08 20.36
N ARG A 36 6.74 -0.66 19.49
CA ARG A 36 7.74 0.35 19.84
C ARG A 36 7.15 1.76 20.03
N MET A 37 6.04 2.04 19.35
CA MET A 37 5.38 3.35 19.42
C MET A 37 4.49 3.46 20.66
N PRO A 38 4.13 4.68 21.09
CA PRO A 38 3.24 4.88 22.26
C PRO A 38 1.78 4.46 21.99
N SER A 39 1.42 4.12 20.76
CA SER A 39 0.09 3.64 20.37
C SER A 39 0.17 2.69 19.20
N VAL A 40 -0.75 1.74 19.13
CA VAL A 40 -0.80 0.70 18.10
C VAL A 40 -1.38 1.21 16.77
N ALA A 41 -1.13 0.48 15.69
CA ALA A 41 -1.77 0.61 14.38
C ALA A 41 -1.70 2.02 13.75
N ARG A 42 -0.62 2.77 13.98
CA ARG A 42 -0.49 4.18 13.56
C ARG A 42 -0.58 4.35 12.04
N LYS A 43 0.11 3.50 11.26
CA LYS A 43 0.05 3.54 9.79
C LYS A 43 -1.35 3.15 9.28
N PHE A 44 -2.02 2.19 9.91
CA PHE A 44 -3.41 1.82 9.62
C PHE A 44 -4.38 2.99 9.85
N LEU A 45 -4.23 3.73 10.95
CA LEU A 45 -5.04 4.93 11.22
C LEU A 45 -4.78 6.04 10.18
N MET A 46 -3.55 6.19 9.71
CA MET A 46 -3.19 7.14 8.66
C MET A 46 -3.84 6.76 7.32
N ALA A 47 -3.82 5.47 6.94
CA ALA A 47 -4.46 4.97 5.73
C ALA A 47 -5.97 5.26 5.69
N GLY A 48 -6.62 5.38 6.85
CA GLY A 48 -8.05 5.70 6.97
C GLY A 48 -8.41 7.19 6.91
N ARG A 49 -7.48 8.12 6.69
CA ARG A 49 -7.78 9.57 6.68
C ARG A 49 -8.71 9.99 5.54
N GLY A 50 -8.52 9.48 4.35
CA GLY A 50 -9.36 9.74 3.17
C GLY A 50 -10.48 8.73 2.95
N GLY A 51 -10.68 7.81 3.90
CA GLY A 51 -11.56 6.66 3.80
C GLY A 51 -10.76 5.36 3.86
N LEU A 52 -11.07 4.50 4.84
CA LEU A 52 -10.37 3.23 5.02
C LEU A 52 -10.77 2.25 3.92
N ASN A 53 -9.92 2.08 2.92
CA ASN A 53 -10.10 1.05 1.91
C ASN A 53 -9.55 -0.28 2.43
N LEU A 54 -10.44 -1.19 2.80
CA LEU A 54 -10.13 -2.49 3.43
C LEU A 54 -9.58 -3.50 2.43
N THR A 55 -10.32 -3.68 1.33
CA THR A 55 -10.07 -4.67 0.28
C THR A 55 -10.76 -4.25 -1.02
N HIS A 56 -10.82 -5.12 -2.00
CA HIS A 56 -11.50 -4.90 -3.28
C HIS A 56 -12.46 -6.04 -3.59
N SER A 57 -13.57 -5.75 -4.29
CA SER A 57 -14.62 -6.71 -4.62
C SER A 57 -14.42 -7.40 -5.98
N GLU A 58 -13.29 -7.17 -6.66
CA GLU A 58 -13.03 -7.83 -7.94
C GLU A 58 -12.83 -9.35 -7.76
N PRO A 59 -13.06 -10.16 -8.81
CA PRO A 59 -12.83 -11.60 -8.77
C PRO A 59 -11.39 -11.97 -8.39
N PHE A 60 -11.20 -13.19 -7.86
CA PHE A 60 -9.92 -13.63 -7.30
C PHE A 60 -8.73 -13.47 -8.24
N GLN A 61 -8.84 -13.92 -9.51
CA GLN A 61 -7.70 -13.86 -10.43
C GLN A 61 -7.29 -12.42 -10.81
N PRO A 62 -8.20 -11.49 -11.18
CA PRO A 62 -7.86 -10.06 -11.32
C PRO A 62 -7.27 -9.46 -10.04
N PHE A 63 -7.76 -9.86 -8.86
CA PHE A 63 -7.25 -9.40 -7.58
C PHE A 63 -5.80 -9.86 -7.36
N LEU A 64 -5.51 -11.14 -7.59
CA LEU A 64 -4.16 -11.70 -7.48
C LEU A 64 -3.18 -11.03 -8.46
N ASN A 65 -3.63 -10.71 -9.67
CA ASN A 65 -2.82 -10.05 -10.69
C ASN A 65 -2.43 -8.58 -10.34
N ARG A 66 -2.93 -8.04 -9.23
CA ARG A 66 -2.51 -6.72 -8.73
C ARG A 66 -1.17 -6.76 -8.00
N TYR A 67 -0.78 -7.91 -7.51
CA TYR A 67 0.51 -8.08 -6.84
C TYR A 67 1.62 -8.30 -7.87
N ASP A 68 2.85 -7.99 -7.49
CA ASP A 68 4.02 -8.26 -8.33
C ASP A 68 4.11 -9.75 -8.69
N ALA A 69 4.54 -10.03 -9.92
CA ALA A 69 4.50 -11.39 -10.48
C ALA A 69 5.33 -12.40 -9.67
N ALA A 70 6.46 -11.95 -9.10
CA ALA A 70 7.34 -12.82 -8.32
C ALA A 70 6.69 -13.29 -7.01
N ALA A 71 5.85 -12.46 -6.39
CA ALA A 71 5.19 -12.78 -5.14
C ALA A 71 3.84 -13.50 -5.31
N GLN A 72 3.24 -13.51 -6.51
CA GLN A 72 1.87 -14.01 -6.73
C GLN A 72 1.65 -15.44 -6.22
N ALA A 73 2.60 -16.35 -6.41
CA ALA A 73 2.46 -17.73 -5.96
C ALA A 73 2.32 -17.83 -4.44
N ARG A 74 3.10 -17.05 -3.68
CA ARG A 74 3.03 -16.97 -2.20
C ARG A 74 1.77 -16.28 -1.74
N ILE A 75 1.46 -15.12 -2.33
CA ILE A 75 0.28 -14.33 -2.00
C ILE A 75 -1.02 -15.08 -2.29
N LYS A 76 -1.05 -15.92 -3.34
CA LYS A 76 -2.19 -16.81 -3.59
C LYS A 76 -2.51 -17.67 -2.37
N GLY A 77 -1.51 -18.31 -1.78
CA GLY A 77 -1.69 -19.12 -0.57
C GLY A 77 -2.21 -18.29 0.63
N TRP A 78 -1.77 -17.05 0.76
CA TRP A 78 -2.28 -16.15 1.81
C TRP A 78 -3.74 -15.77 1.58
N LEU A 79 -4.11 -15.44 0.34
CA LEU A 79 -5.48 -15.08 -0.04
C LEU A 79 -6.44 -16.27 0.00
N ASP A 80 -5.95 -17.49 -0.26
CA ASP A 80 -6.72 -18.74 -0.06
C ASP A 80 -7.00 -18.98 1.43
N ALA A 81 -6.05 -18.63 2.32
CA ALA A 81 -6.23 -18.76 3.78
C ALA A 81 -7.12 -17.64 4.37
N PHE A 82 -7.12 -16.45 3.79
CA PHE A 82 -7.92 -15.31 4.23
C PHE A 82 -8.26 -14.37 3.07
N SER A 83 -9.38 -14.63 2.44
CA SER A 83 -9.88 -13.93 1.26
C SER A 83 -10.44 -12.53 1.55
N SER A 84 -10.78 -11.79 0.50
CA SER A 84 -11.49 -10.50 0.62
C SER A 84 -12.87 -10.68 1.28
N ALA A 85 -13.56 -11.79 1.01
CA ALA A 85 -14.83 -12.12 1.66
C ALA A 85 -14.65 -12.39 3.16
N ASP A 86 -13.58 -13.09 3.56
CA ASP A 86 -13.26 -13.35 4.97
C ASP A 86 -12.94 -12.05 5.70
N LEU A 87 -12.19 -11.13 5.08
CA LEU A 87 -11.90 -9.83 5.66
C LEU A 87 -13.17 -8.99 5.85
N ILE A 88 -14.06 -8.94 4.87
CA ILE A 88 -15.36 -8.27 4.97
C ILE A 88 -16.16 -8.86 6.14
N ALA A 89 -16.33 -10.19 6.17
CA ALA A 89 -17.06 -10.88 7.23
C ALA A 89 -16.43 -10.64 8.61
N TRP A 90 -15.10 -10.58 8.70
CA TRP A 90 -14.41 -10.28 9.96
C TRP A 90 -14.68 -8.85 10.44
N VAL A 91 -14.64 -7.86 9.54
CA VAL A 91 -14.95 -6.45 9.86
C VAL A 91 -16.41 -6.31 10.33
N GLU A 92 -17.35 -7.00 9.67
CA GLU A 92 -18.76 -6.97 10.03
C GLU A 92 -19.04 -7.64 11.38
N ARG A 93 -18.33 -8.74 11.69
CA ARG A 93 -18.36 -9.36 13.04
C ARG A 93 -17.78 -8.47 14.14
N LEU A 94 -17.02 -7.43 13.80
CA LEU A 94 -16.61 -6.36 14.71
C LEU A 94 -17.64 -5.24 14.84
N GLY A 95 -18.85 -5.41 14.28
CA GLY A 95 -19.91 -4.41 14.31
C GLY A 95 -19.66 -3.22 13.38
N GLN A 96 -18.82 -3.39 12.35
CA GLN A 96 -18.49 -2.36 11.38
C GLN A 96 -19.05 -2.75 9.99
N PRO A 97 -20.29 -2.38 9.66
CA PRO A 97 -20.87 -2.72 8.36
C PRO A 97 -20.07 -2.08 7.22
N THR A 98 -19.98 -2.81 6.10
CA THR A 98 -19.20 -2.41 4.93
C THR A 98 -20.08 -2.00 3.75
N PHE A 99 -19.49 -1.42 2.73
CA PHE A 99 -20.10 -1.20 1.41
C PHE A 99 -19.04 -1.21 0.32
N VAL A 100 -19.48 -1.48 -0.91
CA VAL A 100 -18.63 -1.45 -2.11
C VAL A 100 -18.84 -0.10 -2.79
N GLY A 101 -17.76 0.64 -2.98
CA GLY A 101 -17.75 1.89 -3.76
C GLY A 101 -17.83 1.62 -5.27
N SER A 102 -18.07 2.65 -6.06
CA SER A 102 -18.24 2.56 -7.52
C SER A 102 -16.98 2.02 -8.26
N SER A 103 -15.82 2.11 -7.62
CA SER A 103 -14.55 1.56 -8.15
C SER A 103 -14.26 0.12 -7.72
N GLY A 104 -15.19 -0.56 -7.06
CA GLY A 104 -14.98 -1.91 -6.51
C GLY A 104 -14.25 -1.94 -5.15
N ARG A 105 -13.76 -0.82 -4.66
CA ARG A 105 -13.13 -0.70 -3.34
C ARG A 105 -14.13 -0.91 -2.22
N VAL A 106 -13.73 -1.65 -1.19
CA VAL A 106 -14.57 -1.95 -0.02
C VAL A 106 -14.20 -1.05 1.15
N PHE A 107 -15.18 -0.39 1.74
CA PHE A 107 -15.00 0.54 2.85
C PHE A 107 -15.94 0.17 4.01
N PRO A 108 -15.55 0.42 5.28
CA PRO A 108 -16.54 0.46 6.36
C PRO A 108 -17.45 1.67 6.15
N LYS A 109 -18.74 1.56 6.49
CA LYS A 109 -19.70 2.68 6.36
C LYS A 109 -19.25 3.93 7.11
N ALA A 110 -18.51 3.78 8.20
CA ALA A 110 -17.93 4.90 8.95
C ALA A 110 -16.81 5.63 8.18
N MET A 111 -16.31 5.10 7.07
CA MET A 111 -15.20 5.62 6.27
C MET A 111 -13.86 5.78 7.01
N LYS A 112 -13.80 5.52 8.30
CA LYS A 112 -12.64 5.77 9.20
C LYS A 112 -12.09 4.47 9.77
N ALA A 113 -10.77 4.44 9.99
CA ALA A 113 -10.10 3.30 10.64
C ALA A 113 -10.35 3.22 12.15
N SER A 114 -10.56 4.35 12.83
CA SER A 114 -10.60 4.39 14.29
C SER A 114 -11.78 3.63 14.94
N PRO A 115 -13.01 3.59 14.39
CA PRO A 115 -14.07 2.75 14.96
C PRO A 115 -13.73 1.26 14.87
N LEU A 116 -13.22 0.82 13.72
CA LEU A 116 -12.80 -0.56 13.51
C LEU A 116 -11.67 -0.94 14.47
N LEU A 117 -10.64 -0.12 14.57
CA LEU A 117 -9.52 -0.39 15.48
C LEU A 117 -9.97 -0.48 16.95
N ARG A 118 -10.85 0.41 17.42
CA ARG A 118 -11.38 0.33 18.80
C ARG A 118 -12.13 -0.97 19.06
N ALA A 119 -13.03 -1.35 18.17
CA ALA A 119 -13.76 -2.60 18.29
C ALA A 119 -12.82 -3.82 18.28
N TRP A 120 -11.78 -3.75 17.47
CA TRP A 120 -10.76 -4.81 17.41
C TRP A 120 -9.93 -4.91 18.69
N LEU A 121 -9.45 -3.78 19.21
CA LEU A 121 -8.70 -3.76 20.49
C LEU A 121 -9.54 -4.28 21.66
N THR A 122 -10.82 -3.92 21.75
CA THR A 122 -11.74 -4.48 22.75
C THR A 122 -11.89 -6.00 22.61
N ARG A 123 -11.90 -6.53 21.38
CA ARG A 123 -11.93 -8.00 21.15
C ARG A 123 -10.62 -8.64 21.60
N LEU A 124 -9.47 -8.07 21.25
CA LEU A 124 -8.16 -8.58 21.67
C LEU A 124 -8.02 -8.62 23.20
N GLU A 125 -8.47 -7.58 23.88
CA GLU A 125 -8.51 -7.51 25.34
C GLU A 125 -9.37 -8.64 25.94
N ARG A 126 -10.56 -8.88 25.40
CA ARG A 126 -11.44 -9.99 25.83
C ARG A 126 -10.82 -11.36 25.59
N LEU A 127 -9.96 -11.51 24.59
CA LEU A 127 -9.21 -12.73 24.30
C LEU A 127 -7.96 -12.87 25.19
N GLY A 128 -7.68 -11.91 26.07
CA GLY A 128 -6.52 -11.93 26.97
C GLY A 128 -5.19 -11.59 26.28
N VAL A 129 -5.21 -10.93 25.11
CA VAL A 129 -3.99 -10.46 24.45
C VAL A 129 -3.39 -9.31 25.25
N GLU A 130 -2.15 -9.48 25.68
CA GLU A 130 -1.38 -8.42 26.35
C GLU A 130 -0.68 -7.55 25.31
N ILE A 131 -0.90 -6.23 25.34
CA ILE A 131 -0.26 -5.28 24.41
C ILE A 131 0.68 -4.36 25.20
N ARG A 132 1.98 -4.41 24.86
CA ARG A 132 3.05 -3.60 25.45
C ARG A 132 3.53 -2.55 24.47
N THR A 133 3.11 -1.31 24.67
CA THR A 133 3.60 -0.16 23.90
C THR A 133 4.94 0.33 24.45
N ARG A 134 5.67 1.16 23.66
CA ARG A 134 7.03 1.63 23.96
C ARG A 134 7.99 0.49 24.27
N SER A 135 7.78 -0.66 23.63
CA SER A 135 8.58 -1.87 23.74
C SER A 135 9.26 -2.12 22.39
N ARG A 136 10.46 -1.56 22.21
CA ARG A 136 11.21 -1.64 20.97
C ARG A 136 12.07 -2.89 20.95
N TRP A 137 11.77 -3.81 20.04
CA TRP A 137 12.62 -4.94 19.78
C TRP A 137 13.98 -4.50 19.20
N THR A 138 15.07 -5.04 19.74
CA THR A 138 16.45 -4.70 19.37
C THR A 138 17.25 -5.89 18.83
N GLY A 139 16.59 -7.03 18.58
CA GLY A 139 17.24 -8.24 18.09
C GLY A 139 17.23 -9.37 19.11
N TRP A 140 18.22 -10.20 19.01
CA TRP A 140 18.40 -11.37 19.89
C TRP A 140 19.70 -11.26 20.67
N ARG A 141 19.71 -11.83 21.89
CA ARG A 141 20.92 -12.08 22.68
C ARG A 141 20.84 -13.51 23.22
N ASP A 142 21.85 -14.33 22.90
CA ASP A 142 21.90 -15.75 23.28
C ASP A 142 20.63 -16.55 22.92
N GLY A 143 19.99 -16.17 21.80
CA GLY A 143 18.76 -16.77 21.31
C GLY A 143 17.47 -16.15 21.84
N ASP A 144 17.53 -15.34 22.88
CA ASP A 144 16.38 -14.67 23.50
C ASP A 144 16.08 -13.32 22.87
N LEU A 145 14.81 -12.90 22.86
CA LEU A 145 14.41 -11.58 22.37
C LEU A 145 14.84 -10.48 23.33
N THR A 146 15.38 -9.39 22.78
CA THR A 146 15.74 -8.20 23.55
C THR A 146 14.87 -7.00 23.19
N PHE A 147 14.47 -6.25 24.19
CA PHE A 147 13.62 -5.07 24.05
C PHE A 147 14.17 -3.89 24.85
N ASP A 148 14.16 -2.70 24.23
CA ASP A 148 14.28 -1.45 24.97
C ASP A 148 12.89 -0.99 25.40
N THR A 149 12.72 -0.73 26.68
CA THR A 149 11.47 -0.24 27.29
C THR A 149 11.73 0.99 28.15
N PRO A 150 10.71 1.76 28.54
CA PRO A 150 10.90 2.89 29.47
C PRO A 150 11.54 2.49 30.81
N ASP A 151 11.35 1.24 31.23
CA ASP A 151 11.87 0.69 32.51
C ASP A 151 13.25 0.04 32.33
N GLY A 152 13.88 0.18 31.16
CA GLY A 152 15.17 -0.40 30.83
C GLY A 152 15.07 -1.56 29.84
N GLN A 153 16.20 -2.27 29.67
CA GLN A 153 16.27 -3.43 28.77
C GLN A 153 15.52 -4.62 29.37
N ARG A 154 14.76 -5.32 28.53
CA ARG A 154 14.01 -6.54 28.88
C ARG A 154 14.45 -7.68 27.96
N ILE A 155 14.58 -8.86 28.52
CA ILE A 155 14.86 -10.12 27.77
C ILE A 155 13.65 -11.03 27.94
N GLU A 156 13.19 -11.65 26.85
CA GLU A 156 12.04 -12.56 26.83
C GLU A 156 12.33 -13.81 25.99
N ARG A 157 11.81 -14.95 26.47
CA ARG A 157 11.96 -16.26 25.84
C ARG A 157 10.58 -16.88 25.57
N PRO A 158 9.87 -16.44 24.51
CA PRO A 158 8.63 -17.09 24.11
C PRO A 158 8.87 -18.44 23.41
N ASP A 159 7.82 -19.27 23.31
CA ASP A 159 7.88 -20.54 22.60
C ASP A 159 7.89 -20.35 21.06
N ALA A 160 7.33 -19.24 20.56
CA ALA A 160 7.38 -18.84 19.16
C ALA A 160 7.28 -17.30 19.02
N VAL A 161 7.70 -16.79 17.86
CA VAL A 161 7.75 -15.35 17.57
C VAL A 161 7.10 -15.07 16.23
N ILE A 162 6.28 -14.01 16.14
CA ILE A 162 5.86 -13.43 14.86
C ILE A 162 6.42 -12.02 14.76
N LEU A 163 7.24 -11.76 13.74
CA LEU A 163 7.71 -10.44 13.36
C LEU A 163 6.70 -9.82 12.39
N ALA A 164 6.14 -8.65 12.72
CA ALA A 164 5.20 -7.88 11.92
C ALA A 164 5.59 -6.40 11.91
N LEU A 165 6.89 -6.15 11.62
CA LEU A 165 7.57 -4.89 11.85
C LEU A 165 7.32 -3.82 10.78
N GLY A 166 6.57 -4.19 9.72
CA GLY A 166 6.27 -3.30 8.60
C GLY A 166 7.46 -3.05 7.68
N GLY A 167 7.22 -2.27 6.63
CA GLY A 167 8.25 -1.89 5.65
C GLY A 167 9.04 -0.64 6.06
N ALA A 168 9.42 0.18 5.04
CA ALA A 168 10.28 1.35 5.21
C ALA A 168 9.57 2.69 4.98
N SER A 169 8.28 2.70 4.66
CA SER A 169 7.52 3.93 4.44
C SER A 169 6.87 4.43 5.72
N TRP A 170 6.82 5.77 5.93
CA TRP A 170 6.27 6.40 7.13
C TRP A 170 7.05 6.12 8.42
N ALA A 171 8.36 6.33 8.41
CA ALA A 171 9.25 6.15 9.57
C ALA A 171 8.72 6.81 10.85
N LYS A 172 8.13 8.03 10.75
CA LYS A 172 7.50 8.74 11.88
C LYS A 172 6.32 8.00 12.52
N LEU A 173 5.73 7.03 11.82
CA LEU A 173 4.63 6.20 12.32
C LEU A 173 5.09 4.82 12.80
N GLY A 174 6.38 4.53 12.72
CA GLY A 174 6.95 3.29 13.22
C GLY A 174 7.38 2.29 12.13
N SER A 175 7.28 2.63 10.85
CA SER A 175 7.70 1.77 9.73
C SER A 175 8.95 2.37 9.07
N ASP A 176 10.13 2.03 9.59
CA ASP A 176 11.42 2.64 9.21
C ASP A 176 12.50 1.63 8.83
N ALA A 177 12.14 0.34 8.72
CA ALA A 177 13.06 -0.76 8.42
C ALA A 177 14.26 -0.90 9.40
N ALA A 178 14.21 -0.31 10.58
CA ALA A 178 15.30 -0.38 11.58
C ALA A 178 15.59 -1.82 12.07
N TRP A 179 14.74 -2.76 11.72
CA TRP A 179 14.86 -4.19 12.04
C TRP A 179 15.79 -4.96 11.07
N VAL A 180 16.11 -4.40 9.90
CA VAL A 180 16.88 -5.07 8.84
C VAL A 180 18.20 -5.62 9.33
N PRO A 181 19.09 -4.85 10.01
CA PRO A 181 20.38 -5.37 10.46
C PRO A 181 20.27 -6.59 11.37
N ALA A 182 19.26 -6.61 12.25
CA ALA A 182 19.06 -7.75 13.16
C ALA A 182 18.64 -9.03 12.42
N LEU A 183 17.89 -8.92 11.32
CA LEU A 183 17.51 -10.08 10.51
C LEU A 183 18.64 -10.55 9.61
N GLU A 184 19.41 -9.64 9.03
CA GLU A 184 20.62 -9.98 8.25
C GLU A 184 21.66 -10.67 9.13
N GLU A 185 21.88 -10.19 10.36
CA GLU A 185 22.75 -10.84 11.35
C GLU A 185 22.23 -12.26 11.73
N ALA A 186 20.91 -12.44 11.71
CA ALA A 186 20.28 -13.75 11.92
C ALA A 186 20.31 -14.66 10.67
N GLY A 187 20.91 -14.22 9.57
CA GLY A 187 21.07 -14.98 8.32
C GLY A 187 19.91 -14.86 7.33
N ALA A 188 18.90 -14.07 7.62
CA ALA A 188 17.77 -13.91 6.71
C ALA A 188 18.13 -12.97 5.54
N ALA A 189 17.83 -13.39 4.31
CA ALA A 189 17.97 -12.54 3.14
C ALA A 189 16.94 -11.42 3.13
N VAL A 190 17.39 -10.17 3.00
CA VAL A 190 16.52 -8.98 2.95
C VAL A 190 16.80 -8.21 1.66
N ALA A 191 15.78 -8.08 0.80
CA ALA A 191 15.84 -7.24 -0.39
C ALA A 191 15.82 -5.75 -0.01
N PRO A 192 16.62 -4.89 -0.68
CA PRO A 192 16.66 -3.47 -0.40
C PRO A 192 15.27 -2.81 -0.55
N PHE A 193 14.90 -1.94 0.40
CA PHE A 193 13.64 -1.23 0.31
C PHE A 193 13.64 -0.16 -0.78
N ARG A 194 12.59 -0.15 -1.58
CA ARG A 194 12.31 0.85 -2.62
C ARG A 194 10.92 1.47 -2.40
N PRO A 195 10.70 2.74 -2.80
CA PRO A 195 9.39 3.36 -2.68
C PRO A 195 8.37 2.70 -3.61
N SER A 196 7.17 2.40 -3.07
CA SER A 196 6.04 1.87 -3.81
C SER A 196 4.81 2.74 -3.56
N ASN A 197 3.89 2.83 -4.53
CA ASN A 197 2.76 3.77 -4.48
C ASN A 197 3.24 5.21 -4.21
N VAL A 198 4.03 5.72 -5.12
CA VAL A 198 4.81 6.94 -4.96
C VAL A 198 4.60 7.89 -6.14
N GLY A 199 4.86 9.17 -5.96
CA GLY A 199 4.86 10.19 -7.00
C GLY A 199 6.20 10.29 -7.74
N PHE A 200 6.17 11.02 -8.87
CA PHE A 200 7.32 11.17 -9.77
C PHE A 200 7.58 12.64 -10.07
N ASP A 201 8.84 12.97 -10.26
CA ASP A 201 9.27 14.32 -10.61
C ASP A 201 8.93 14.65 -12.06
N VAL A 202 8.37 15.84 -12.26
CA VAL A 202 8.12 16.46 -13.58
C VAL A 202 8.61 17.89 -13.53
N ALA A 203 9.33 18.30 -14.55
CA ALA A 203 9.86 19.66 -14.68
C ALA A 203 8.76 20.64 -15.12
N TRP A 204 7.83 20.98 -14.21
CA TRP A 204 6.80 21.98 -14.45
C TRP A 204 7.39 23.37 -14.67
N SER A 205 6.78 24.16 -15.56
CA SER A 205 7.06 25.58 -15.58
C SER A 205 6.69 26.23 -14.23
N PRO A 206 7.39 27.28 -13.77
CA PRO A 206 7.04 27.97 -12.53
C PRO A 206 5.57 28.43 -12.49
N ILE A 207 5.06 28.94 -13.60
CA ILE A 207 3.67 29.42 -13.72
C ILE A 207 2.68 28.26 -13.53
N PHE A 208 2.93 27.10 -14.13
CA PHE A 208 2.05 25.94 -14.01
C PHE A 208 2.09 25.39 -12.59
N ARG A 209 3.28 25.16 -12.05
CA ARG A 209 3.50 24.67 -10.69
C ARG A 209 2.78 25.56 -9.66
N ASP A 210 3.05 26.85 -9.67
CA ASP A 210 2.55 27.77 -8.64
C ASP A 210 1.03 27.93 -8.68
N ARG A 211 0.42 27.74 -9.87
CA ARG A 211 -1.02 27.89 -10.07
C ARG A 211 -1.81 26.61 -9.85
N PHE A 212 -1.23 25.44 -10.14
CA PHE A 212 -1.97 24.18 -10.18
C PHE A 212 -1.46 23.10 -9.22
N ALA A 213 -0.38 23.31 -8.48
CA ALA A 213 0.03 22.36 -7.43
C ALA A 213 -1.12 22.15 -6.43
N GLY A 214 -1.42 20.88 -6.13
CA GLY A 214 -2.55 20.45 -5.32
C GLY A 214 -3.87 20.29 -6.09
N THR A 215 -3.88 20.46 -7.42
CA THR A 215 -5.08 20.31 -8.25
C THR A 215 -5.20 18.91 -8.81
N PRO A 216 -6.33 18.19 -8.63
CA PRO A 216 -6.54 16.89 -9.22
C PRO A 216 -6.91 16.94 -10.70
N LEU A 217 -6.35 16.03 -11.49
CA LEU A 217 -6.80 15.70 -12.85
C LEU A 217 -7.72 14.48 -12.75
N LYS A 218 -9.02 14.69 -12.87
CA LYS A 218 -10.04 13.66 -12.68
C LYS A 218 -10.51 13.05 -14.01
N GLY A 219 -10.88 11.75 -13.95
CA GLY A 219 -11.46 11.06 -15.11
C GLY A 219 -10.50 10.97 -16.30
N VAL A 220 -9.21 10.86 -16.02
CA VAL A 220 -8.15 10.69 -17.04
C VAL A 220 -7.79 9.22 -17.20
N SER A 221 -7.16 8.89 -18.32
CA SER A 221 -6.47 7.62 -18.51
C SER A 221 -4.96 7.87 -18.54
N LEU A 222 -4.21 6.98 -17.90
CA LEU A 222 -2.75 7.06 -17.76
C LEU A 222 -2.15 5.80 -18.34
N THR A 223 -1.17 5.95 -19.23
CA THR A 223 -0.52 4.84 -19.93
C THR A 223 0.98 4.90 -19.76
N HIS A 224 1.57 3.76 -19.40
CA HIS A 224 3.01 3.52 -19.39
C HIS A 224 3.28 2.12 -19.96
N GLY A 225 4.09 2.05 -21.01
CA GLY A 225 4.28 0.81 -21.76
C GLY A 225 2.94 0.28 -22.32
N ASP A 226 2.66 -0.96 -22.05
CA ASP A 226 1.41 -1.65 -22.41
C ASP A 226 0.29 -1.51 -21.36
N ARG A 227 0.58 -0.90 -20.21
CA ARG A 227 -0.38 -0.75 -19.12
C ARG A 227 -1.10 0.59 -19.17
N THR A 228 -2.44 0.50 -19.19
CA THR A 228 -3.32 1.67 -19.12
C THR A 228 -4.25 1.55 -17.91
N VAL A 229 -4.37 2.63 -17.14
CA VAL A 229 -5.31 2.71 -16.01
C VAL A 229 -6.18 3.95 -16.14
N ARG A 230 -7.46 3.82 -15.75
CA ARG A 230 -8.37 4.97 -15.59
C ARG A 230 -8.42 5.38 -14.13
N GLY A 231 -8.35 6.68 -13.88
CA GLY A 231 -8.35 7.17 -12.51
C GLY A 231 -8.20 8.68 -12.43
N GLU A 232 -7.57 9.10 -11.36
CA GLU A 232 -7.17 10.49 -11.15
C GLU A 232 -5.66 10.57 -10.93
N ALA A 233 -5.07 11.69 -11.32
CA ALA A 233 -3.73 12.09 -10.94
C ALA A 233 -3.80 13.43 -10.20
N MET A 234 -2.81 13.71 -9.37
CA MET A 234 -2.66 14.96 -8.63
C MET A 234 -1.42 15.69 -9.14
N ILE A 235 -1.59 16.92 -9.54
CA ILE A 235 -0.46 17.80 -9.83
C ILE A 235 0.17 18.18 -8.49
N ALA A 236 1.42 17.76 -8.26
CA ALA A 236 2.20 18.14 -7.10
C ALA A 236 3.24 19.22 -7.48
N ALA A 237 3.73 19.98 -6.50
CA ALA A 237 4.75 20.99 -6.74
C ALA A 237 6.06 20.41 -7.33
N TYR A 238 6.35 19.15 -7.02
CA TYR A 238 7.52 18.44 -7.55
C TYR A 238 7.25 17.68 -8.86
N GLY A 239 5.97 17.42 -9.19
CA GLY A 239 5.61 16.59 -10.35
C GLY A 239 4.20 16.03 -10.25
N ILE A 240 4.02 14.71 -10.31
CA ILE A 240 2.73 14.06 -10.39
C ILE A 240 2.61 12.89 -9.42
N GLU A 241 1.43 12.74 -8.79
CA GLU A 241 1.10 11.67 -7.86
C GLU A 241 -0.38 11.26 -7.97
N GLY A 242 -0.90 10.46 -7.05
CA GLY A 242 -2.31 10.09 -6.98
C GLY A 242 -2.61 8.68 -7.45
N GLY A 243 -3.86 8.25 -7.27
CA GLY A 243 -4.26 6.84 -7.41
C GLY A 243 -3.94 6.20 -8.77
N GLY A 244 -4.09 6.95 -9.86
CA GLY A 244 -3.72 6.46 -11.21
C GLY A 244 -2.21 6.29 -11.39
N ILE A 245 -1.42 7.20 -10.80
CA ILE A 245 0.05 7.11 -10.79
C ILE A 245 0.51 5.92 -9.95
N TYR A 246 -0.08 5.76 -8.76
CA TYR A 246 0.27 4.65 -7.85
C TYR A 246 0.01 3.28 -8.48
N ALA A 247 -1.02 3.14 -9.28
CA ALA A 247 -1.32 1.90 -10.00
C ALA A 247 -0.28 1.53 -11.08
N LEU A 248 0.53 2.49 -11.54
CA LEU A 248 1.61 2.31 -12.51
C LEU A 248 3.00 2.43 -11.85
N SER A 249 3.09 2.72 -10.54
CA SER A 249 4.33 3.18 -9.91
C SER A 249 5.47 2.17 -9.97
N ALA A 250 5.21 0.86 -9.91
CA ALA A 250 6.25 -0.16 -10.03
C ALA A 250 7.00 -0.07 -11.38
N GLY A 251 6.26 -0.14 -12.50
CA GLY A 251 6.88 -0.05 -13.83
C GLY A 251 7.48 1.32 -14.14
N LEU A 252 6.84 2.41 -13.65
CA LEU A 252 7.39 3.77 -13.80
C LEU A 252 8.71 3.91 -13.02
N ARG A 253 8.77 3.40 -11.77
CA ARG A 253 9.97 3.39 -10.94
C ARG A 253 11.11 2.63 -11.63
N GLU A 254 10.86 1.40 -12.06
CA GLU A 254 11.86 0.58 -12.74
C GLU A 254 12.39 1.26 -14.00
N ALA A 255 11.52 1.86 -14.81
CA ALA A 255 11.93 2.57 -16.01
C ALA A 255 12.77 3.82 -15.70
N VAL A 256 12.42 4.59 -14.67
CA VAL A 256 13.21 5.77 -14.23
C VAL A 256 14.55 5.33 -13.65
N GLU A 257 14.59 4.31 -12.80
CA GLU A 257 15.82 3.79 -12.19
C GLU A 257 16.79 3.23 -13.26
N HIS A 258 16.27 2.56 -14.28
CA HIS A 258 17.09 1.97 -15.34
C HIS A 258 17.57 2.98 -16.40
N ASN A 259 16.68 3.89 -16.84
CA ASN A 259 16.92 4.79 -17.98
C ASN A 259 17.16 6.26 -17.59
N GLY A 260 17.08 6.61 -16.30
CA GLY A 260 17.13 8.00 -15.81
C GLY A 260 15.84 8.79 -16.04
N SER A 261 14.99 8.36 -16.95
CA SER A 261 13.67 8.97 -17.21
C SER A 261 12.74 8.01 -17.93
N THR A 262 11.44 8.33 -17.90
CA THR A 262 10.43 7.61 -18.69
C THR A 262 9.29 8.53 -19.09
N THR A 263 8.46 8.09 -20.04
CA THR A 263 7.28 8.84 -20.50
C THR A 263 6.01 8.23 -19.93
N LEU A 264 5.21 9.08 -19.29
CA LEU A 264 3.82 8.80 -18.93
C LEU A 264 2.91 9.53 -19.90
N THR A 265 1.97 8.83 -20.53
CA THR A 265 0.98 9.42 -21.44
C THR A 265 -0.36 9.57 -20.74
N LEU A 266 -0.95 10.78 -20.80
CA LEU A 266 -2.28 11.06 -20.26
C LEU A 266 -3.29 11.30 -21.38
N ASP A 267 -4.40 10.59 -21.31
CA ASP A 267 -5.61 10.91 -22.08
C ASP A 267 -6.56 11.71 -21.16
N LEU A 268 -6.74 12.99 -21.49
CA LEU A 268 -7.58 13.91 -20.70
C LEU A 268 -9.08 13.73 -20.99
N ARG A 269 -9.44 12.96 -22.02
CA ARG A 269 -10.84 12.68 -22.41
C ARG A 269 -11.03 11.22 -22.83
N PRO A 270 -10.80 10.25 -21.93
CA PRO A 270 -10.85 8.83 -22.27
C PRO A 270 -12.26 8.34 -22.68
N ASP A 271 -13.30 9.12 -22.37
CA ASP A 271 -14.69 8.81 -22.76
C ASP A 271 -15.03 9.19 -24.22
N LEU A 272 -14.12 9.86 -24.92
CA LEU A 272 -14.32 10.28 -26.30
C LEU A 272 -13.27 9.63 -27.20
N SER A 273 -13.70 9.18 -28.41
CA SER A 273 -12.74 8.81 -29.45
C SER A 273 -12.07 10.07 -30.02
N VAL A 274 -10.96 9.88 -30.74
CA VAL A 274 -10.25 10.98 -31.43
C VAL A 274 -11.20 11.65 -32.43
N GLU A 275 -11.99 10.87 -33.17
CA GLU A 275 -12.94 11.34 -34.19
C GLU A 275 -14.05 12.21 -33.58
N ALA A 276 -14.64 11.72 -32.47
CA ALA A 276 -15.70 12.45 -31.75
C ALA A 276 -15.16 13.76 -31.16
N LEU A 277 -13.92 13.76 -30.66
CA LEU A 277 -13.27 14.94 -30.14
C LEU A 277 -12.92 15.92 -31.27
N THR A 278 -12.39 15.43 -32.41
CA THR A 278 -12.11 16.21 -33.62
C THR A 278 -13.36 16.92 -34.12
N GLN A 279 -14.48 16.21 -34.22
CA GLN A 279 -15.78 16.78 -34.64
C GLN A 279 -16.21 17.93 -33.68
N ARG A 280 -16.04 17.79 -32.38
CA ARG A 280 -16.35 18.85 -31.41
C ARG A 280 -15.44 20.07 -31.58
N LEU A 281 -14.13 19.82 -31.81
CA LEU A 281 -13.11 20.86 -31.98
C LEU A 281 -13.18 21.55 -33.37
N SER A 282 -13.88 20.97 -34.35
CA SER A 282 -14.16 21.61 -35.65
C SER A 282 -15.22 22.70 -35.57
N LYS A 283 -15.93 22.85 -34.42
CA LYS A 283 -16.87 23.94 -34.23
C LYS A 283 -16.15 25.29 -34.16
N PRO A 284 -16.66 26.32 -34.88
CA PRO A 284 -16.03 27.64 -34.86
C PRO A 284 -15.87 28.18 -33.45
N ARG A 285 -14.71 28.74 -33.14
CA ARG A 285 -14.42 29.36 -31.84
C ARG A 285 -15.22 30.66 -31.60
N GLY A 286 -15.55 31.37 -32.67
CA GLY A 286 -16.22 32.66 -32.59
C GLY A 286 -15.41 33.67 -31.77
N LYS A 287 -16.07 34.36 -30.86
CA LYS A 287 -15.45 35.38 -29.96
C LYS A 287 -14.89 34.79 -28.66
N ASP A 288 -15.04 33.46 -28.45
CA ASP A 288 -14.53 32.84 -27.22
C ASP A 288 -13.00 32.89 -27.16
N SER A 289 -12.45 33.07 -25.96
CA SER A 289 -11.03 32.78 -25.72
C SER A 289 -10.75 31.29 -25.96
N LEU A 290 -9.52 30.92 -26.29
CA LEU A 290 -9.13 29.54 -26.52
C LEU A 290 -9.47 28.64 -25.30
N SER A 291 -9.26 29.13 -24.09
CA SER A 291 -9.60 28.39 -22.86
C SER A 291 -11.11 28.19 -22.71
N ASN A 292 -11.92 29.20 -22.98
CA ASN A 292 -13.38 29.08 -22.92
C ASN A 292 -13.92 28.11 -23.96
N TRP A 293 -13.38 28.19 -25.17
CA TRP A 293 -13.75 27.30 -26.25
C TRP A 293 -13.40 25.82 -25.94
N LEU A 294 -12.18 25.55 -25.44
CA LEU A 294 -11.78 24.21 -25.01
C LEU A 294 -12.65 23.67 -23.85
N ARG A 295 -13.00 24.56 -22.91
CA ARG A 295 -13.92 24.19 -21.81
C ARG A 295 -15.30 23.79 -22.33
N LYS A 296 -15.85 24.50 -23.31
CA LYS A 296 -17.16 24.22 -23.90
C LYS A 296 -17.16 23.00 -24.82
N THR A 297 -16.18 22.89 -25.69
CA THR A 297 -16.11 21.87 -26.75
C THR A 297 -15.52 20.54 -26.28
N ALA A 298 -14.41 20.58 -25.57
CA ALA A 298 -13.70 19.40 -25.08
C ALA A 298 -13.99 19.08 -23.60
N ARG A 299 -14.74 19.94 -22.88
CA ARG A 299 -15.04 19.83 -21.44
C ARG A 299 -13.78 19.64 -20.59
N LEU A 300 -12.72 20.38 -20.92
CA LEU A 300 -11.49 20.40 -20.14
C LEU A 300 -11.59 21.46 -19.03
N ASP A 301 -11.10 21.15 -17.85
CA ASP A 301 -10.95 22.14 -16.77
C ASP A 301 -9.71 23.02 -16.96
N ALA A 302 -9.50 23.96 -16.03
CA ALA A 302 -8.39 24.90 -16.14
C ALA A 302 -7.02 24.24 -16.04
N ALA A 303 -6.88 23.21 -15.20
CA ALA A 303 -5.63 22.49 -15.00
C ALA A 303 -5.28 21.66 -16.25
N ALA A 304 -6.25 20.94 -16.83
CA ALA A 304 -6.07 20.18 -18.07
C ALA A 304 -5.69 21.08 -19.25
N ILE A 305 -6.33 22.27 -19.37
CA ILE A 305 -6.00 23.25 -20.43
C ILE A 305 -4.58 23.82 -20.24
N ALA A 306 -4.18 24.08 -19.00
CA ALA A 306 -2.84 24.54 -18.70
C ALA A 306 -1.79 23.45 -18.97
N LEU A 307 -2.08 22.21 -18.58
CA LEU A 307 -1.21 21.05 -18.84
C LEU A 307 -0.94 20.86 -20.34
N LEU A 308 -1.95 21.01 -21.18
CA LEU A 308 -1.75 20.96 -22.64
C LEU A 308 -0.74 21.98 -23.14
N ARG A 309 -0.63 23.15 -22.48
CA ARG A 309 0.28 24.24 -22.83
C ARG A 309 1.70 24.04 -22.30
N GLU A 310 1.89 23.22 -21.28
CA GLU A 310 3.23 22.85 -20.80
C GLU A 310 4.05 22.17 -21.91
N GLY A 311 3.42 21.45 -22.79
CA GLY A 311 4.07 20.85 -23.97
C GLY A 311 4.21 21.82 -25.15
N GLY A 312 4.05 23.14 -24.98
CA GLY A 312 4.21 24.15 -26.03
C GLY A 312 2.89 24.65 -26.64
N SER A 313 2.98 25.30 -27.80
CA SER A 313 1.81 25.85 -28.52
C SER A 313 0.82 24.76 -28.91
N LEU A 314 -0.48 25.07 -28.76
CA LEU A 314 -1.54 24.14 -29.14
C LEU A 314 -1.73 24.09 -30.67
N PRO A 315 -1.92 22.91 -31.27
CA PRO A 315 -2.21 22.78 -32.69
C PRO A 315 -3.47 23.56 -33.09
N ALA A 316 -3.45 24.18 -34.27
CA ALA A 316 -4.61 24.85 -34.82
C ALA A 316 -5.57 23.86 -35.55
N VAL A 317 -5.04 22.74 -36.01
CA VAL A 317 -5.80 21.70 -36.71
C VAL A 317 -6.60 20.87 -35.71
N PRO A 318 -7.93 20.77 -35.85
CA PRO A 318 -8.78 20.06 -34.86
C PRO A 318 -8.36 18.62 -34.58
N ALA A 319 -7.93 17.86 -35.60
CA ALA A 319 -7.48 16.49 -35.45
C ALA A 319 -6.18 16.37 -34.63
N GLU A 320 -5.21 17.25 -34.88
CA GLU A 320 -3.96 17.30 -34.14
C GLU A 320 -4.20 17.72 -32.70
N LEU A 321 -5.09 18.69 -32.47
CA LEU A 321 -5.47 19.11 -31.12
C LEU A 321 -6.20 18.00 -30.37
N ALA A 322 -7.08 17.23 -31.05
CA ALA A 322 -7.72 16.07 -30.47
C ALA A 322 -6.69 15.00 -30.07
N ALA A 323 -5.74 14.69 -30.95
CA ALA A 323 -4.64 13.77 -30.66
C ALA A 323 -3.80 14.24 -29.45
N ARG A 324 -3.49 15.55 -29.38
CA ARG A 324 -2.77 16.15 -28.26
C ARG A 324 -3.52 16.02 -26.92
N ILE A 325 -4.85 16.23 -26.92
CA ILE A 325 -5.69 16.06 -25.71
C ILE A 325 -5.71 14.61 -25.25
N LYS A 326 -5.64 13.66 -26.16
CA LYS A 326 -5.64 12.22 -25.86
C LYS A 326 -4.26 11.62 -25.63
N GLY A 327 -3.20 12.38 -25.86
CA GLY A 327 -1.83 11.91 -25.75
C GLY A 327 -0.89 12.96 -25.16
N VAL A 328 -1.20 13.47 -23.96
CA VAL A 328 -0.28 14.39 -23.26
C VAL A 328 0.88 13.57 -22.69
N ALA A 329 2.06 13.75 -23.28
CA ALA A 329 3.27 13.09 -22.79
C ALA A 329 3.91 13.90 -21.68
N LEU A 330 4.18 13.25 -20.55
CA LEU A 330 4.96 13.78 -19.43
C LEU A 330 6.25 12.99 -19.29
N THR A 331 7.37 13.70 -19.24
CA THR A 331 8.67 13.10 -18.91
C THR A 331 8.83 13.07 -17.40
N LEU A 332 8.94 11.87 -16.86
CA LEU A 332 9.21 11.62 -15.45
C LEU A 332 10.72 11.43 -15.28
N THR A 333 11.36 12.22 -14.41
CA THR A 333 12.83 12.28 -14.27
C THR A 333 13.34 11.80 -12.93
N GLY A 334 12.46 11.54 -11.97
CA GLY A 334 12.84 11.08 -10.64
C GLY A 334 11.69 10.39 -9.93
N VAL A 335 12.02 9.58 -8.96
CA VAL A 335 11.08 8.86 -8.08
C VAL A 335 11.13 9.52 -6.70
N GLN A 336 9.99 9.85 -6.13
CA GLN A 336 9.95 10.36 -4.75
C GLN A 336 10.38 9.27 -3.76
N GLY A 337 11.10 9.66 -2.71
CA GLY A 337 11.66 8.72 -1.75
C GLY A 337 10.64 8.07 -0.82
N LEU A 338 11.10 7.08 -0.04
CA LEU A 338 10.31 6.32 0.95
C LEU A 338 9.55 7.19 1.96
N SER A 339 10.06 8.39 2.26
CA SER A 339 9.39 9.33 3.18
C SER A 339 8.06 9.90 2.64
N ARG A 340 7.83 9.81 1.32
CA ARG A 340 6.61 10.22 0.64
C ARG A 340 5.81 9.06 0.07
N ALA A 341 6.38 7.87 0.02
CA ALA A 341 5.72 6.68 -0.48
C ALA A 341 4.61 6.20 0.48
N ILE A 342 3.52 5.68 -0.07
CA ILE A 342 2.43 5.09 0.73
C ILE A 342 2.88 3.74 1.28
N SER A 343 3.64 2.97 0.50
CA SER A 343 4.15 1.65 0.85
C SER A 343 5.59 1.49 0.36
N SER A 344 6.20 0.38 0.71
CA SER A 344 7.53 -0.01 0.23
C SER A 344 7.47 -1.36 -0.48
N ALA A 345 8.33 -1.56 -1.47
CA ALA A 345 8.75 -2.82 -2.02
C ALA A 345 10.10 -3.20 -1.38
N GLY A 346 10.48 -4.46 -1.43
CA GLY A 346 11.62 -4.98 -0.68
C GLY A 346 11.23 -5.48 0.71
N GLY A 347 12.18 -6.03 1.44
CA GLY A 347 11.98 -6.66 2.75
C GLY A 347 12.52 -8.08 2.80
N VAL A 348 12.07 -8.89 3.75
CA VAL A 348 12.46 -10.28 3.88
C VAL A 348 12.09 -11.04 2.61
N ALA A 349 13.08 -11.60 1.93
CA ALA A 349 12.89 -12.33 0.69
C ALA A 349 11.93 -13.52 0.89
N LEU A 350 11.02 -13.75 -0.07
CA LEU A 350 10.00 -14.79 0.06
C LEU A 350 10.56 -16.21 0.04
N ASP A 351 11.77 -16.40 -0.45
CA ASP A 351 12.52 -17.64 -0.37
C ASP A 351 13.29 -17.82 0.95
N ALA A 352 13.43 -16.77 1.76
CA ALA A 352 13.98 -16.86 3.12
C ALA A 352 12.94 -17.37 4.15
N VAL A 353 11.69 -17.53 3.75
CA VAL A 353 10.62 -18.09 4.57
C VAL A 353 9.99 -19.33 3.92
N ASP A 354 9.48 -20.25 4.74
CA ASP A 354 8.71 -21.39 4.25
C ASP A 354 7.27 -20.97 3.83
N GLU A 355 6.45 -21.92 3.41
CA GLU A 355 5.05 -21.68 3.01
C GLU A 355 4.16 -21.16 4.14
N ARG A 356 4.56 -21.38 5.39
CA ARG A 356 3.89 -20.92 6.62
C ARG A 356 4.51 -19.66 7.20
N LEU A 357 5.40 -19.02 6.44
CA LEU A 357 6.10 -17.78 6.79
C LEU A 357 7.10 -17.92 7.94
N MET A 358 7.56 -19.13 8.27
CA MET A 358 8.66 -19.35 9.21
C MET A 358 10.00 -19.04 8.53
N LEU A 359 10.86 -18.28 9.19
CA LEU A 359 12.23 -18.03 8.74
C LEU A 359 13.02 -19.35 8.69
N GLN A 360 13.64 -19.63 7.54
CA GLN A 360 14.41 -20.86 7.36
C GLN A 360 15.61 -20.94 8.31
N GLU A 361 16.33 -19.82 8.44
CA GLU A 361 17.51 -19.73 9.29
C GLU A 361 17.20 -19.60 10.79
N ARG A 362 15.91 -19.41 11.15
CA ARG A 362 15.51 -19.24 12.54
C ARG A 362 14.18 -19.93 12.86
N PRO A 363 14.20 -21.27 13.05
CA PRO A 363 12.98 -22.03 13.35
C PRO A 363 12.24 -21.52 14.58
N GLY A 364 10.90 -21.41 14.48
CA GLY A 364 10.03 -20.85 15.51
C GLY A 364 9.85 -19.32 15.41
N VAL A 365 10.52 -18.67 14.46
CA VAL A 365 10.32 -17.24 14.16
C VAL A 365 9.62 -17.10 12.80
N PHE A 366 8.55 -16.34 12.74
CA PHE A 366 7.72 -16.12 11.57
C PHE A 366 7.72 -14.65 11.18
N ALA A 367 7.56 -14.34 9.89
CA ALA A 367 7.48 -12.97 9.41
C ALA A 367 6.14 -12.72 8.70
N ALA A 368 5.51 -11.55 8.90
CA ALA A 368 4.22 -11.23 8.28
C ALA A 368 4.06 -9.75 7.93
N GLY A 369 3.23 -9.47 6.95
CA GLY A 369 2.88 -8.10 6.54
C GLY A 369 3.87 -7.48 5.57
N GLU A 370 3.95 -6.16 5.59
CA GLU A 370 4.75 -5.34 4.66
C GLU A 370 6.27 -5.47 4.88
N MET A 371 6.72 -6.20 5.91
CA MET A 371 8.14 -6.51 6.07
C MET A 371 8.63 -7.62 5.13
N LEU A 372 7.74 -8.39 4.51
CA LEU A 372 8.05 -9.37 3.46
C LEU A 372 8.21 -8.66 2.11
N ASP A 373 9.04 -9.22 1.23
CA ASP A 373 9.30 -8.66 -0.10
C ASP A 373 8.14 -8.92 -1.07
N TRP A 374 7.22 -7.99 -1.12
CA TRP A 374 6.11 -7.94 -2.06
C TRP A 374 5.59 -6.52 -2.22
N GLU A 375 4.94 -6.23 -3.34
CA GLU A 375 4.26 -4.95 -3.53
C GLU A 375 2.91 -5.11 -4.24
N ALA A 376 2.06 -4.11 -4.06
CA ALA A 376 0.77 -3.99 -4.72
C ALA A 376 0.36 -2.51 -4.86
N PRO A 377 -0.50 -2.15 -5.82
CA PRO A 377 -1.06 -0.81 -5.90
C PRO A 377 -1.96 -0.50 -4.71
N THR A 378 -2.28 0.80 -4.54
CA THR A 378 -3.37 1.20 -3.63
C THR A 378 -4.70 0.67 -4.15
N GLY A 379 -5.63 0.36 -3.25
CA GLY A 379 -6.94 -0.19 -3.64
C GLY A 379 -7.48 -1.25 -2.66
N GLY A 380 -6.85 -1.39 -1.49
CA GLY A 380 -7.20 -2.40 -0.49
C GLY A 380 -6.30 -3.64 -0.53
N TYR A 381 -5.49 -3.80 -1.57
CA TYR A 381 -4.61 -4.96 -1.75
C TYR A 381 -3.53 -5.08 -0.67
N LEU A 382 -2.92 -3.94 -0.30
CA LEU A 382 -1.88 -3.89 0.74
C LEU A 382 -2.41 -4.33 2.11
N LEU A 383 -3.58 -3.85 2.51
CA LEU A 383 -4.20 -4.26 3.77
C LEU A 383 -4.65 -5.71 3.73
N GLN A 384 -5.24 -6.15 2.61
CA GLN A 384 -5.66 -7.54 2.43
C GLN A 384 -4.49 -8.52 2.62
N ALA A 385 -3.38 -8.31 1.94
CA ALA A 385 -2.21 -9.18 2.07
C ALA A 385 -1.57 -9.09 3.46
N ALA A 386 -1.55 -7.91 4.08
CA ALA A 386 -1.06 -7.77 5.45
C ALA A 386 -1.91 -8.57 6.45
N PHE A 387 -3.23 -8.53 6.36
CA PHE A 387 -4.13 -9.34 7.19
C PHE A 387 -3.94 -10.84 6.89
N ALA A 388 -3.93 -11.22 5.62
CA ALA A 388 -3.84 -12.61 5.19
C ALA A 388 -2.51 -13.27 5.62
N SER A 389 -1.37 -12.58 5.45
CA SER A 389 -0.08 -13.08 5.92
C SER A 389 -0.02 -13.22 7.45
N GLY A 390 -0.69 -12.32 8.20
CA GLY A 390 -0.84 -12.47 9.64
C GLY A 390 -1.60 -13.74 10.04
N VAL A 391 -2.66 -14.10 9.29
CA VAL A 391 -3.39 -15.37 9.48
C VAL A 391 -2.48 -16.55 9.19
N VAL A 392 -1.76 -16.57 8.07
CA VAL A 392 -0.85 -17.66 7.68
C VAL A 392 0.26 -17.85 8.72
N ALA A 393 0.89 -16.76 9.18
CA ALA A 393 1.92 -16.82 10.20
C ALA A 393 1.37 -17.42 11.54
N ALA A 394 0.16 -17.02 11.93
CA ALA A 394 -0.48 -17.59 13.12
C ALA A 394 -0.76 -19.10 12.99
N GLU A 395 -1.23 -19.56 11.83
CA GLU A 395 -1.40 -20.99 11.56
C GLU A 395 -0.05 -21.72 11.54
N GLY A 396 0.99 -21.09 11.01
CA GLY A 396 2.37 -21.59 11.05
C GLY A 396 2.85 -21.82 12.48
N VAL A 397 2.68 -20.82 13.35
CA VAL A 397 3.01 -20.94 14.79
C VAL A 397 2.25 -22.08 15.46
N ARG A 398 0.95 -22.20 15.20
CA ARG A 398 0.12 -23.31 15.76
C ARG A 398 0.65 -24.67 15.34
N ALA A 399 0.95 -24.85 14.05
CA ALA A 399 1.51 -26.09 13.54
C ALA A 399 2.90 -26.40 14.13
N TRP A 400 3.75 -25.38 14.25
CA TRP A 400 5.07 -25.49 14.87
C TRP A 400 4.99 -25.97 16.33
N LEU A 401 4.12 -25.32 17.14
CA LEU A 401 3.95 -25.67 18.54
C LEU A 401 3.29 -27.06 18.75
N ALA A 402 2.42 -27.48 17.84
CA ALA A 402 1.79 -28.79 17.90
C ALA A 402 2.75 -29.95 17.56
N ALA A 403 3.84 -29.68 16.83
CA ALA A 403 4.85 -30.66 16.47
C ALA A 403 5.93 -30.86 17.54
N ARG A 404 5.86 -30.12 18.64
CA ARG A 404 6.80 -30.14 19.80
C ARG A 404 6.14 -30.66 21.06
#